data_12a9dca217b6444e2b39c6447b966afe
#
_entry.id   12a9dca217b6444e2b39c6447b966afe
#
_cell.length_a   1.000
_cell.length_b   1.000
_cell.length_c   1.000
_cell.angle_alpha   90.00
_cell.angle_beta   90.00
_cell.angle_gamma   90.00
#
_symmetry.space_group_name_H-M   'P 1'
#
loop_
_entity.id
_entity.type
_entity.pdbx_description
1 polymer ?
#
loop_
_entity_poly.entity_id
_entity_poly.type
_entity_poly.pdbx_seq_one_letter_code
_entity_poly.pdbx_strand_id
1 'polypeptide(L)'
;TLMDQYTGQIKAMVGGRGAKSTSLGLNRAYKGSKRQPGSTFKILAAYAPALDLDEMTLASVIDDKNYDVGGGKTIKGSKGDVSMRTAIALSLNSCAVQTSDLVTQDVGMEYCEKLGISTLVTNKVVNGKTYSDNTKTLALGGLTDGVYNYELCSAYAAIANNGVYNKSTLYTKVLDHDGNVLLDG
;
A
#
# COMPACT_ATOMS: atom_id res chain seq x y z
N THR A 1 -13.78 -2.42 1.76
CA THR A 1 -14.00 -1.92 0.39
C THR A 1 -13.97 -3.09 -0.58
N LEU A 2 -14.89 -3.12 -1.52
CA LEU A 2 -14.91 -4.02 -2.68
C LEU A 2 -14.87 -3.15 -3.93
N MET A 3 -14.02 -3.49 -4.88
CA MET A 3 -13.78 -2.72 -6.09
C MET A 3 -13.74 -3.64 -7.31
N ASP A 4 -14.23 -3.16 -8.42
CA ASP A 4 -14.02 -3.77 -9.73
C ASP A 4 -12.67 -3.29 -10.27
N GLN A 5 -11.71 -4.21 -10.41
CA GLN A 5 -10.35 -3.89 -10.83
C GLN A 5 -10.27 -3.40 -12.28
N TYR A 6 -11.23 -3.76 -13.13
CA TYR A 6 -11.21 -3.38 -14.54
C TYR A 6 -11.73 -1.96 -14.79
N THR A 7 -12.59 -1.46 -13.91
CA THR A 7 -13.26 -0.16 -14.10
C THR A 7 -12.90 0.88 -13.04
N GLY A 8 -12.28 0.47 -11.93
CA GLY A 8 -12.05 1.34 -10.78
C GLY A 8 -13.29 1.61 -9.92
N GLN A 9 -14.45 1.05 -10.27
CA GLN A 9 -15.69 1.31 -9.55
C GLN A 9 -15.71 0.62 -8.19
N ILE A 10 -15.97 1.39 -7.14
CA ILE A 10 -16.21 0.84 -5.80
C ILE A 10 -17.63 0.31 -5.74
N LYS A 11 -17.79 -1.01 -5.67
CA LYS A 11 -19.07 -1.71 -5.65
C LYS A 11 -19.67 -1.80 -4.24
N ALA A 12 -18.84 -1.82 -3.21
CA ALA A 12 -19.29 -1.80 -1.81
C ALA A 12 -18.23 -1.19 -0.89
N MET A 13 -18.70 -0.44 0.10
CA MET A 13 -17.86 0.16 1.12
C MET A 13 -18.57 0.12 2.48
N VAL A 14 -17.93 -0.46 3.49
CA VAL A 14 -18.45 -0.52 4.86
C VAL A 14 -17.47 0.18 5.80
N GLY A 15 -17.86 1.33 6.30
CA GLY A 15 -17.01 2.20 7.14
C GLY A 15 -17.01 1.87 8.64
N GLY A 16 -17.91 1.00 9.09
CA GLY A 16 -18.03 0.62 10.50
C GLY A 16 -18.85 -0.64 10.70
N ARG A 17 -18.75 -1.25 11.88
CA ARG A 17 -19.48 -2.44 12.29
C ARG A 17 -20.48 -2.07 13.40
N GLY A 18 -21.60 -2.77 13.44
CA GLY A 18 -22.65 -2.62 14.47
C GLY A 18 -23.66 -1.53 14.12
N ALA A 19 -24.58 -1.28 15.06
CA ALA A 19 -25.62 -0.27 14.91
C ALA A 19 -25.02 1.15 14.84
N LYS A 20 -25.55 1.97 13.93
CA LYS A 20 -25.14 3.35 13.78
C LYS A 20 -25.94 4.23 14.73
N SER A 21 -25.28 4.78 15.75
CA SER A 21 -25.92 5.59 16.79
C SER A 21 -25.86 7.09 16.51
N THR A 22 -25.06 7.53 15.52
CA THR A 22 -24.87 8.96 15.20
C THR A 22 -25.00 9.19 13.72
N SER A 23 -25.55 10.35 13.35
CA SER A 23 -25.48 10.90 11.99
C SER A 23 -24.04 11.26 11.63
N LEU A 24 -23.65 11.14 10.35
CA LEU A 24 -22.33 11.50 9.84
C LEU A 24 -21.15 10.85 10.59
N GLY A 25 -21.34 9.64 11.12
CA GLY A 25 -20.29 8.90 11.80
C GLY A 25 -19.07 8.62 10.90
N LEU A 26 -17.90 8.42 11.53
CA LEU A 26 -16.64 8.18 10.83
C LEU A 26 -16.71 6.97 9.90
N ASN A 27 -16.49 7.19 8.59
CA ASN A 27 -16.30 6.12 7.61
C ASN A 27 -14.82 5.71 7.58
N ARG A 28 -14.50 4.55 8.20
CA ARG A 28 -13.11 4.03 8.27
C ARG A 28 -12.60 3.45 6.96
N ALA A 29 -13.46 3.23 5.97
CA ALA A 29 -13.07 2.72 4.66
C ALA A 29 -12.74 3.81 3.65
N TYR A 30 -13.01 5.09 3.98
CA TYR A 30 -12.79 6.24 3.11
C TYR A 30 -11.93 7.30 3.83
N LYS A 31 -11.82 8.49 3.24
CA LYS A 31 -11.06 9.62 3.81
C LYS A 31 -11.50 9.94 5.25
N GLY A 32 -10.56 10.27 6.11
CA GLY A 32 -10.78 10.57 7.52
C GLY A 32 -10.27 9.49 8.48
N SER A 33 -9.93 8.29 8.00
CA SER A 33 -9.32 7.25 8.84
C SER A 33 -8.19 6.53 8.09
N LYS A 34 -6.96 6.95 8.38
CA LYS A 34 -5.76 6.25 7.90
C LYS A 34 -5.37 5.15 8.87
N ARG A 35 -4.83 4.04 8.38
CA ARG A 35 -4.35 2.91 9.17
C ARG A 35 -3.04 2.39 8.61
N GLN A 36 -2.23 1.83 9.51
CA GLN A 36 -0.99 1.16 9.11
C GLN A 36 -1.31 -0.06 8.23
N PRO A 37 -0.79 -0.14 7.02
CA PRO A 37 -1.05 -1.26 6.12
C PRO A 37 -0.29 -2.53 6.55
N GLY A 38 0.78 -2.39 7.32
CA GLY A 38 1.61 -3.51 7.76
C GLY A 38 2.16 -4.31 6.58
N SER A 39 2.27 -5.61 6.74
CA SER A 39 2.89 -6.52 5.75
C SER A 39 2.22 -6.54 4.37
N THR A 40 1.02 -6.00 4.21
CA THR A 40 0.43 -5.84 2.87
C THR A 40 1.25 -4.87 2.02
N PHE A 41 2.00 -3.97 2.63
CA PHE A 41 2.82 -2.99 1.92
C PHE A 41 4.06 -3.60 1.25
N LYS A 42 4.52 -4.78 1.68
CA LYS A 42 5.67 -5.48 1.11
C LYS A 42 5.53 -5.72 -0.39
N ILE A 43 4.33 -6.04 -0.85
CA ILE A 43 4.06 -6.25 -2.26
C ILE A 43 4.23 -4.94 -3.03
N LEU A 44 3.63 -3.86 -2.56
CA LEU A 44 3.58 -2.58 -3.28
C LEU A 44 4.92 -1.84 -3.29
N ALA A 45 5.64 -1.85 -2.16
CA ALA A 45 6.84 -1.04 -1.96
C ALA A 45 8.16 -1.78 -2.19
N ALA A 46 8.14 -3.11 -2.33
CA ALA A 46 9.36 -3.90 -2.52
C ALA A 46 9.25 -4.93 -3.65
N TYR A 47 8.35 -5.90 -3.52
CA TYR A 47 8.34 -7.03 -4.45
C TYR A 47 7.82 -6.68 -5.84
N ALA A 48 6.77 -5.86 -5.96
CA ALA A 48 6.27 -5.43 -7.27
C ALA A 48 7.32 -4.61 -8.04
N PRO A 49 7.96 -3.56 -7.44
CA PRO A 49 9.05 -2.87 -8.11
C PRO A 49 10.21 -3.79 -8.53
N ALA A 50 10.63 -4.70 -7.65
CA ALA A 50 11.75 -5.61 -7.94
C ALA A 50 11.45 -6.57 -9.12
N LEU A 51 10.20 -6.97 -9.28
CA LEU A 51 9.77 -7.82 -10.38
C LEU A 51 9.59 -7.02 -11.68
N ASP A 52 9.02 -5.82 -11.60
CA ASP A 52 8.71 -4.97 -12.77
C ASP A 52 9.97 -4.36 -13.40
N LEU A 53 10.99 -4.10 -12.58
CA LEU A 53 12.29 -3.58 -13.03
C LEU A 53 13.29 -4.68 -13.44
N ASP A 54 12.85 -5.93 -13.50
CA ASP A 54 13.70 -7.10 -13.80
C ASP A 54 14.91 -7.29 -12.86
N GLU A 55 14.91 -6.65 -11.68
CA GLU A 55 15.96 -6.79 -10.67
C GLU A 55 15.93 -8.18 -10.02
N MET A 56 14.75 -8.77 -9.93
CA MET A 56 14.52 -10.09 -9.35
C MET A 56 13.41 -10.85 -10.10
N THR A 57 13.37 -12.15 -9.86
CA THR A 57 12.28 -13.03 -10.27
C THR A 57 11.68 -13.72 -9.04
N LEU A 58 10.53 -14.35 -9.16
CA LEU A 58 9.95 -15.14 -8.07
C LEU A 58 10.82 -16.33 -7.63
N ALA A 59 11.79 -16.75 -8.47
CA ALA A 59 12.75 -17.79 -8.17
C ALA A 59 14.06 -17.26 -7.55
N SER A 60 14.29 -15.95 -7.58
CA SER A 60 15.48 -15.33 -6.97
C SER A 60 15.59 -15.68 -5.50
N VAL A 61 16.80 -16.03 -5.07
CA VAL A 61 17.09 -16.46 -3.69
C VAL A 61 17.42 -15.25 -2.84
N ILE A 62 16.83 -15.20 -1.65
CA ILE A 62 17.08 -14.19 -0.61
C ILE A 62 17.44 -14.92 0.67
N ASP A 63 18.54 -14.54 1.29
CA ASP A 63 18.95 -15.11 2.60
C ASP A 63 18.14 -14.43 3.71
N ASP A 64 17.17 -15.16 4.29
CA ASP A 64 16.39 -14.69 5.45
C ASP A 64 17.22 -14.75 6.73
N LYS A 65 18.10 -13.80 6.87
CA LYS A 65 18.94 -13.58 8.05
C LYS A 65 18.60 -12.28 8.77
N ASN A 66 19.22 -12.07 9.93
CA ASN A 66 19.15 -10.78 10.61
C ASN A 66 19.69 -9.67 9.71
N TYR A 67 18.91 -8.62 9.51
CA TYR A 67 19.21 -7.53 8.61
C TYR A 67 19.18 -6.18 9.34
N ASP A 68 20.30 -5.44 9.27
CA ASP A 68 20.43 -4.12 9.89
C ASP A 68 19.73 -3.06 9.03
N VAL A 69 18.77 -2.36 9.63
CA VAL A 69 18.05 -1.27 8.99
C VAL A 69 18.54 0.11 9.42
N GLY A 70 19.63 0.16 10.19
CA GLY A 70 20.20 1.39 10.72
C GLY A 70 19.60 1.82 12.06
N GLY A 71 20.24 2.80 12.69
CA GLY A 71 19.79 3.33 13.99
C GLY A 71 19.82 2.30 15.13
N GLY A 72 20.66 1.27 15.04
CA GLY A 72 20.75 0.17 16.01
C GLY A 72 19.56 -0.80 15.96
N LYS A 73 18.78 -0.79 14.88
CA LYS A 73 17.61 -1.67 14.70
C LYS A 73 17.90 -2.80 13.72
N THR A 74 17.53 -4.01 14.10
CA THR A 74 17.72 -5.21 13.29
C THR A 74 16.37 -5.89 13.04
N ILE A 75 16.08 -6.22 11.79
CA ILE A 75 14.96 -7.07 11.41
C ILE A 75 15.41 -8.52 11.46
N LYS A 76 14.71 -9.33 12.25
CA LYS A 76 15.07 -10.75 12.43
C LYS A 76 14.68 -11.57 11.22
N GLY A 77 15.58 -12.48 10.82
CA GLY A 77 15.37 -13.56 9.86
C GLY A 77 16.04 -14.83 10.37
N SER A 78 15.56 -15.98 9.96
CA SER A 78 16.04 -17.28 10.49
C SER A 78 15.80 -18.48 9.58
N LYS A 79 15.33 -18.26 8.33
CA LYS A 79 15.01 -19.35 7.40
C LYS A 79 16.19 -19.70 6.49
N GLY A 80 17.24 -18.86 6.45
CA GLY A 80 18.30 -19.00 5.46
C GLY A 80 17.82 -18.73 4.03
N ASP A 81 18.41 -19.39 3.07
CA ASP A 81 18.10 -19.22 1.66
C ASP A 81 16.68 -19.65 1.31
N VAL A 82 15.87 -18.68 0.85
CA VAL A 82 14.50 -18.90 0.40
C VAL A 82 14.26 -18.23 -0.95
N SER A 83 13.35 -18.78 -1.78
CA SER A 83 12.93 -18.05 -2.97
C SER A 83 12.09 -16.82 -2.62
N MET A 84 12.06 -15.81 -3.50
CA MET A 84 11.16 -14.66 -3.34
C MET A 84 9.70 -15.11 -3.16
N ARG A 85 9.26 -16.12 -3.92
CA ARG A 85 7.91 -16.71 -3.78
C ARG A 85 7.65 -17.20 -2.35
N THR A 86 8.61 -17.89 -1.76
CA THR A 86 8.53 -18.36 -0.37
C THR A 86 8.54 -17.19 0.61
N ALA A 87 9.40 -16.19 0.39
CA ALA A 87 9.47 -14.98 1.21
C ALA A 87 8.15 -14.22 1.24
N ILE A 88 7.47 -14.10 0.08
CA ILE A 88 6.14 -13.50 -0.04
C ILE A 88 5.10 -14.35 0.70
N ALA A 89 5.05 -15.65 0.44
CA ALA A 89 4.05 -16.56 1.03
C ALA A 89 4.13 -16.62 2.56
N LEU A 90 5.35 -16.61 3.10
CA LEU A 90 5.60 -16.60 4.54
C LEU A 90 5.66 -15.19 5.14
N SER A 91 5.52 -14.17 4.31
CA SER A 91 5.58 -12.76 4.72
C SER A 91 6.86 -12.42 5.52
N LEU A 92 8.03 -12.88 5.06
CA LEU A 92 9.29 -12.69 5.75
C LEU A 92 9.72 -11.21 5.74
N ASN A 93 10.00 -10.67 6.91
CA ASN A 93 10.30 -9.25 7.07
C ASN A 93 11.69 -8.91 6.55
N SER A 94 12.69 -9.72 6.88
CA SER A 94 14.08 -9.50 6.49
C SER A 94 14.22 -9.52 4.96
N CYS A 95 13.58 -10.48 4.29
CA CYS A 95 13.57 -10.56 2.83
C CYS A 95 12.93 -9.32 2.18
N ALA A 96 11.81 -8.85 2.72
CA ALA A 96 11.13 -7.67 2.18
C ALA A 96 11.98 -6.40 2.29
N VAL A 97 12.69 -6.22 3.40
CA VAL A 97 13.59 -5.07 3.59
C VAL A 97 14.81 -5.17 2.68
N GLN A 98 15.41 -6.35 2.53
CA GLN A 98 16.51 -6.58 1.59
C GLN A 98 16.09 -6.28 0.15
N THR A 99 14.90 -6.73 -0.27
CA THR A 99 14.34 -6.41 -1.59
C THR A 99 14.09 -4.91 -1.75
N SER A 100 13.55 -4.25 -0.71
CA SER A 100 13.35 -2.78 -0.72
C SER A 100 14.66 -2.00 -0.81
N ASP A 101 15.73 -2.48 -0.18
CA ASP A 101 17.06 -1.88 -0.28
C ASP A 101 17.67 -2.06 -1.69
N LEU A 102 17.40 -3.19 -2.34
CA LEU A 102 17.86 -3.45 -3.71
C LEU A 102 17.23 -2.46 -4.70
N VAL A 103 15.91 -2.26 -4.66
CA VAL A 103 15.19 -1.35 -5.56
C VAL A 103 15.24 0.11 -5.12
N THR A 104 15.70 0.40 -3.93
CA THR A 104 15.67 1.66 -3.18
C THR A 104 14.28 2.07 -2.67
N GLN A 105 14.27 2.82 -1.57
CA GLN A 105 13.03 3.29 -0.96
C GLN A 105 12.32 4.37 -1.79
N ASP A 106 13.09 5.19 -2.52
CA ASP A 106 12.53 6.19 -3.44
C ASP A 106 11.69 5.54 -4.53
N VAL A 107 12.21 4.48 -5.14
CA VAL A 107 11.47 3.68 -6.14
C VAL A 107 10.25 3.03 -5.51
N GLY A 108 10.38 2.46 -4.31
CA GLY A 108 9.25 1.87 -3.58
C GLY A 108 8.14 2.89 -3.31
N MET A 109 8.48 4.12 -2.93
CA MET A 109 7.51 5.21 -2.74
C MET A 109 6.84 5.60 -4.06
N GLU A 110 7.61 5.77 -5.13
CA GLU A 110 7.10 6.11 -6.46
C GLU A 110 6.08 5.06 -6.96
N TYR A 111 6.37 3.77 -6.78
CA TYR A 111 5.42 2.70 -7.13
C TYR A 111 4.13 2.77 -6.31
N CYS A 112 4.25 3.02 -5.00
CA CYS A 112 3.06 3.20 -4.16
C CYS A 112 2.22 4.39 -4.61
N GLU A 113 2.83 5.52 -4.98
CA GLU A 113 2.14 6.70 -5.50
C GLU A 113 1.47 6.42 -6.85
N LYS A 114 2.16 5.76 -7.79
CA LYS A 114 1.60 5.31 -9.07
C LYS A 114 0.41 4.38 -8.90
N LEU A 115 0.40 3.57 -7.83
CA LEU A 115 -0.69 2.69 -7.45
C LEU A 115 -1.80 3.40 -6.62
N GLY A 116 -1.73 4.73 -6.50
CA GLY A 116 -2.78 5.57 -5.93
C GLY A 116 -2.72 5.78 -4.43
N ILE A 117 -1.62 5.43 -3.75
CA ILE A 117 -1.40 5.75 -2.34
C ILE A 117 -1.00 7.23 -2.23
N SER A 118 -1.87 8.06 -1.68
CA SER A 118 -1.69 9.53 -1.58
C SER A 118 -1.17 10.02 -0.23
N THR A 119 -0.94 9.12 0.72
CA THR A 119 -0.72 9.47 2.13
C THR A 119 0.72 9.33 2.58
N LEU A 120 1.63 8.97 1.67
CA LEU A 120 3.06 8.87 1.98
C LEU A 120 3.64 10.23 2.35
N VAL A 121 4.54 10.21 3.32
CA VAL A 121 5.15 11.41 3.88
C VAL A 121 6.64 11.42 3.55
N THR A 122 7.10 12.47 2.86
CA THR A 122 8.52 12.69 2.58
C THR A 122 9.19 13.60 3.60
N ASN A 123 8.45 14.58 4.13
CA ASN A 123 8.97 15.56 5.08
C ASN A 123 7.81 16.18 5.89
N LYS A 124 7.50 15.59 7.05
CA LYS A 124 6.48 16.10 7.96
C LYS A 124 7.09 16.48 9.30
N VAL A 125 6.98 17.76 9.65
CA VAL A 125 7.46 18.25 10.94
C VAL A 125 6.33 18.26 11.96
N VAL A 126 6.52 17.53 13.07
CA VAL A 126 5.60 17.51 14.21
C VAL A 126 6.41 17.72 15.49
N ASN A 127 6.08 18.76 16.25
CA ASN A 127 6.78 19.11 17.49
C ASN A 127 8.32 19.21 17.31
N GLY A 128 8.77 19.83 16.23
CA GLY A 128 10.19 20.01 15.92
C GLY A 128 10.93 18.75 15.44
N LYS A 129 10.24 17.61 15.30
CA LYS A 129 10.80 16.37 14.77
C LYS A 129 10.30 16.12 13.34
N THR A 130 11.23 15.83 12.45
CA THR A 130 10.93 15.47 11.05
C THR A 130 10.63 13.98 10.93
N TYR A 131 9.57 13.67 10.20
CA TYR A 131 9.14 12.30 9.86
C TYR A 131 9.16 12.11 8.34
N SER A 132 9.56 10.93 7.92
CA SER A 132 9.55 10.50 6.52
C SER A 132 9.22 9.02 6.43
N ASP A 133 8.50 8.63 5.39
CA ASP A 133 8.22 7.23 5.06
C ASP A 133 9.33 6.66 4.15
N ASN A 134 10.21 7.51 3.60
CA ASN A 134 11.39 7.10 2.85
C ASN A 134 12.45 6.51 3.80
N THR A 135 12.22 5.30 4.23
CA THR A 135 13.07 4.57 5.18
C THR A 135 13.15 3.09 4.79
N LYS A 136 14.21 2.40 5.24
CA LYS A 136 14.38 0.95 5.04
C LYS A 136 13.19 0.10 5.52
N THR A 137 12.35 0.64 6.39
CA THR A 137 11.16 -0.06 6.89
C THR A 137 9.88 0.27 6.12
N LEU A 138 9.96 1.05 5.03
CA LEU A 138 8.82 1.35 4.15
C LEU A 138 8.06 0.08 3.76
N ALA A 139 8.78 -0.94 3.29
CA ALA A 139 8.20 -2.20 2.88
C ALA A 139 7.42 -2.93 3.98
N LEU A 140 7.68 -2.66 5.25
CA LEU A 140 6.97 -3.28 6.38
C LEU A 140 5.65 -2.58 6.72
N GLY A 141 5.35 -1.47 6.05
CA GLY A 141 4.12 -0.71 6.21
C GLY A 141 3.96 -0.02 7.55
N GLY A 142 5.07 0.30 8.21
CA GLY A 142 5.10 1.17 9.39
C GLY A 142 5.25 2.63 8.96
N LEU A 143 4.17 3.25 8.50
CA LEU A 143 4.17 4.58 7.91
C LEU A 143 3.87 5.67 8.94
N THR A 144 4.27 6.91 8.65
CA THR A 144 4.03 8.07 9.51
C THR A 144 2.54 8.28 9.78
N ASP A 145 1.73 8.33 8.74
CA ASP A 145 0.28 8.55 8.84
C ASP A 145 -0.55 7.29 8.56
N GLY A 146 0.00 6.29 7.88
CA GLY A 146 -0.73 5.15 7.34
C GLY A 146 -1.44 5.48 6.03
N VAL A 147 -2.33 4.59 5.57
CA VAL A 147 -3.03 4.68 4.28
C VAL A 147 -4.54 4.63 4.45
N TYR A 148 -5.26 5.12 3.44
CA TYR A 148 -6.71 4.91 3.35
C TYR A 148 -7.03 3.50 2.84
N ASN A 149 -8.07 2.90 3.40
CA ASN A 149 -8.48 1.54 3.04
C ASN A 149 -8.84 1.42 1.54
N TYR A 150 -9.54 2.40 0.98
CA TYR A 150 -9.93 2.36 -0.43
C TYR A 150 -8.72 2.50 -1.37
N GLU A 151 -7.69 3.28 -1.01
CA GLU A 151 -6.46 3.40 -1.80
C GLU A 151 -5.66 2.09 -1.79
N LEU A 152 -5.54 1.46 -0.63
CA LEU A 152 -4.91 0.14 -0.53
C LEU A 152 -5.66 -0.91 -1.35
N CYS A 153 -7.00 -0.86 -1.35
CA CYS A 153 -7.84 -1.72 -2.19
C CYS A 153 -7.57 -1.47 -3.69
N SER A 154 -7.46 -0.19 -4.11
CA SER A 154 -7.16 0.19 -5.50
C SER A 154 -5.77 -0.25 -5.93
N ALA A 155 -4.77 -0.13 -5.05
CA ALA A 155 -3.41 -0.58 -5.34
C ALA A 155 -3.38 -2.11 -5.58
N TYR A 156 -4.08 -2.88 -4.77
CA TYR A 156 -4.20 -4.33 -4.98
C TYR A 156 -5.08 -4.70 -6.17
N ALA A 157 -6.07 -3.87 -6.51
CA ALA A 157 -6.85 -4.04 -7.74
C ALA A 157 -5.96 -3.91 -8.99
N ALA A 158 -4.97 -3.01 -8.98
CA ALA A 158 -3.98 -2.91 -10.05
C ALA A 158 -3.14 -4.19 -10.18
N ILE A 159 -2.69 -4.78 -9.07
CA ILE A 159 -1.97 -6.07 -9.10
C ILE A 159 -2.86 -7.16 -9.73
N ALA A 160 -4.14 -7.23 -9.35
CA ALA A 160 -5.11 -8.19 -9.91
C ALA A 160 -5.46 -7.91 -11.39
N ASN A 161 -5.18 -6.70 -11.87
CA ASN A 161 -5.43 -6.23 -13.23
C ASN A 161 -4.12 -6.14 -14.06
N ASN A 162 -3.20 -7.06 -13.85
CA ASN A 162 -1.92 -7.15 -14.57
C ASN A 162 -1.09 -5.85 -14.54
N GLY A 163 -1.10 -5.13 -13.42
CA GLY A 163 -0.37 -3.88 -13.22
C GLY A 163 -1.12 -2.62 -13.69
N VAL A 164 -2.28 -2.75 -14.32
CA VAL A 164 -3.04 -1.60 -14.80
C VAL A 164 -3.83 -0.97 -13.65
N TYR A 165 -3.44 0.23 -13.24
CA TYR A 165 -4.10 0.99 -12.20
C TYR A 165 -5.30 1.76 -12.77
N ASN A 166 -6.48 1.50 -12.20
CA ASN A 166 -7.69 2.30 -12.45
C ASN A 166 -8.02 3.11 -11.19
N LYS A 167 -8.12 4.43 -11.35
CA LYS A 167 -8.49 5.32 -10.25
C LYS A 167 -9.85 4.93 -9.69
N SER A 168 -9.94 4.80 -8.36
CA SER A 168 -11.18 4.45 -7.71
C SER A 168 -12.25 5.53 -7.88
N THR A 169 -13.46 5.13 -8.25
CA THR A 169 -14.62 6.01 -8.34
C THR A 169 -15.81 5.46 -7.54
N LEU A 170 -16.56 6.37 -6.92
CA LEU A 170 -17.76 6.05 -6.14
C LEU A 170 -19.04 6.27 -6.94
N TYR A 171 -18.96 6.96 -8.07
CA TYR A 171 -20.07 7.24 -8.99
C TYR A 171 -19.52 7.33 -10.40
N THR A 172 -20.35 7.03 -11.37
CA THR A 172 -20.06 7.22 -12.80
C THR A 172 -20.70 8.50 -13.32
N LYS A 173 -21.82 8.88 -12.71
CA LYS A 173 -22.57 10.08 -13.10
C LYS A 173 -23.37 10.62 -11.93
N VAL A 174 -23.48 11.93 -11.82
CA VAL A 174 -24.43 12.62 -10.94
C VAL A 174 -25.37 13.43 -11.82
N LEU A 175 -26.67 13.18 -11.66
CA LEU A 175 -27.72 13.86 -12.42
C LEU A 175 -28.52 14.77 -11.47
N ASP A 176 -29.10 15.86 -12.01
CA ASP A 176 -30.14 16.63 -11.34
C ASP A 176 -31.50 15.92 -11.42
N HIS A 177 -32.55 16.53 -10.88
CA HIS A 177 -33.91 15.98 -10.91
C HIS A 177 -34.52 15.94 -12.31
N ASP A 178 -34.02 16.72 -13.26
CA ASP A 178 -34.46 16.76 -14.66
C ASP A 178 -33.66 15.80 -15.56
N GLY A 179 -32.67 15.10 -15.00
CA GLY A 179 -31.83 14.16 -15.72
C GLY A 179 -30.61 14.78 -16.41
N ASN A 180 -30.33 16.07 -16.18
CA ASN A 180 -29.13 16.71 -16.72
C ASN A 180 -27.90 16.27 -15.92
N VAL A 181 -26.77 16.08 -16.62
CA VAL A 181 -25.51 15.66 -15.99
C VAL A 181 -24.91 16.84 -15.21
N LEU A 182 -24.77 16.68 -13.90
CA LEU A 182 -24.08 17.61 -13.01
C LEU A 182 -22.59 17.29 -12.89
N LEU A 183 -22.25 15.99 -12.80
CA LEU A 183 -20.87 15.51 -12.76
C LEU A 183 -20.76 14.24 -13.60
N ASP A 184 -19.70 14.14 -14.37
CA ASP A 184 -19.27 12.92 -15.06
C ASP A 184 -17.98 12.41 -14.39
N GLY A 185 -17.95 11.12 -13.97
CA GLY A 185 -16.91 10.54 -13.10
C GLY A 185 -15.78 9.84 -13.88
#